data_1e6306be7f2c38dfa740297c352b0341
#
_entry.id   1e6306be7f2c38dfa740297c352b0341
#
_cell.length_a   1.000
_cell.length_b   1.000
_cell.length_c   1.000
_cell.angle_alpha   90.00
_cell.angle_beta   90.00
_cell.angle_gamma   90.00
#
_symmetry.space_group_name_H-M   'P 1'
#
loop_
_entity.id
_entity.type
_entity.pdbx_description
1 polymer ?
#
loop_
_entity_poly.entity_id
_entity_poly.type
_entity_poly.pdbx_seq_one_letter_code
_entity_poly.pdbx_strand_id
1 'polypeptide(L)'
;MGLYEVSRQRERGERPEMASSLMCWDQHIGSMAMLVLVLMVLELLWGRASLVVFAVFFNTGMPSTTGVLEAVFNPQNIEFLMVYLAVGGVFAALVYGLSVVSIPMILDRDTDAISAVITSMRVVFSHPGVMLLWGLLLSVLVLAALWPWALGIIVVGPWLGHASWHAYRGSVEWEESPEEAVTLGSSN
;
A
#
# COMPACT_ATOMS: atom_id res chain seq x y z
N MET A 1 -8.49 -1.76 5.83
CA MET A 1 -8.86 -2.92 6.64
C MET A 1 -10.34 -3.27 6.49
N GLY A 2 -11.31 -2.42 6.81
CA GLY A 2 -12.73 -2.77 6.73
C GLY A 2 -13.20 -3.33 5.38
N LEU A 3 -12.68 -2.82 4.26
CA LEU A 3 -13.00 -3.34 2.92
C LEU A 3 -12.42 -4.75 2.68
N TYR A 4 -11.26 -5.05 3.23
CA TYR A 4 -10.67 -6.39 3.18
C TYR A 4 -11.49 -7.39 4.00
N GLU A 5 -11.98 -6.96 5.18
CA GLU A 5 -12.87 -7.77 6.01
C GLU A 5 -14.17 -8.12 5.28
N VAL A 6 -14.78 -7.16 4.61
CA VAL A 6 -15.97 -7.41 3.76
C VAL A 6 -15.68 -8.42 2.65
N SER A 7 -14.51 -8.33 2.00
CA SER A 7 -14.10 -9.29 0.98
C SER A 7 -13.89 -10.68 1.56
N ARG A 8 -13.24 -10.79 2.72
CA ARG A 8 -13.00 -12.03 3.44
C ARG A 8 -14.31 -12.74 3.84
N GLN A 9 -15.26 -11.99 4.40
CA GLN A 9 -16.58 -12.53 4.78
C GLN A 9 -17.36 -13.05 3.57
N ARG A 10 -17.29 -12.34 2.44
CA ARG A 10 -17.92 -12.80 1.19
C ARG A 10 -17.31 -14.10 0.67
N GLU A 11 -16.00 -14.26 0.73
CA GLU A 11 -15.33 -15.51 0.34
C GLU A 11 -15.75 -16.70 1.22
N ARG A 12 -16.02 -16.45 2.51
CA ARG A 12 -16.52 -17.47 3.45
C ARG A 12 -18.01 -17.73 3.32
N GLY A 13 -18.73 -17.04 2.43
CA GLY A 13 -20.18 -17.14 2.27
C GLY A 13 -20.98 -16.48 3.39
N GLU A 14 -20.34 -15.69 4.25
CA GLU A 14 -20.95 -14.97 5.34
C GLU A 14 -21.56 -13.65 4.84
N ARG A 15 -22.59 -13.17 5.55
CA ARG A 15 -23.14 -11.84 5.26
C ARG A 15 -22.23 -10.76 5.83
N PRO A 16 -21.78 -9.77 5.02
CA PRO A 16 -20.95 -8.69 5.51
C PRO A 16 -21.65 -7.89 6.62
N GLU A 17 -21.03 -7.82 7.79
CA GLU A 17 -21.50 -7.02 8.90
C GLU A 17 -20.67 -5.74 9.05
N MET A 18 -21.34 -4.58 9.10
CA MET A 18 -20.66 -3.29 9.27
C MET A 18 -19.91 -3.21 10.61
N ALA A 19 -20.47 -3.80 11.68
CA ALA A 19 -19.87 -3.77 13.01
C ALA A 19 -18.51 -4.49 13.02
N SER A 20 -18.42 -5.67 12.44
CA SER A 20 -17.17 -6.45 12.35
C SER A 20 -16.14 -5.76 11.44
N SER A 21 -16.58 -5.12 10.35
CA SER A 21 -15.70 -4.33 9.47
C SER A 21 -15.11 -3.10 10.15
N LEU A 22 -15.82 -2.51 11.10
CA LEU A 22 -15.32 -1.37 11.88
C LEU A 22 -14.44 -1.81 13.05
N MET A 23 -14.67 -3.00 13.61
CA MET A 23 -13.95 -3.53 14.78
C MET A 23 -12.76 -4.45 14.44
N CYS A 24 -12.55 -4.78 13.16
CA CYS A 24 -11.43 -5.64 12.73
C CYS A 24 -10.03 -5.12 13.11
N TRP A 25 -9.95 -3.87 13.56
CA TRP A 25 -8.71 -3.23 14.01
C TRP A 25 -8.26 -3.71 15.40
N ASP A 26 -9.21 -4.02 16.30
CA ASP A 26 -8.90 -4.27 17.70
C ASP A 26 -8.06 -5.54 17.89
N GLN A 27 -8.28 -6.55 17.08
CA GLN A 27 -7.54 -7.82 17.17
C GLN A 27 -6.10 -7.73 16.66
N HIS A 28 -5.82 -6.82 15.70
CA HIS A 28 -4.54 -6.71 15.02
C HIS A 28 -3.81 -5.39 15.27
N ILE A 29 -4.24 -4.64 16.32
CA ILE A 29 -3.78 -3.27 16.55
C ILE A 29 -2.25 -3.19 16.75
N GLY A 30 -1.64 -4.17 17.39
CA GLY A 30 -0.19 -4.20 17.65
C GLY A 30 0.62 -4.34 16.36
N SER A 31 0.30 -5.33 15.54
CA SER A 31 0.97 -5.57 14.25
C SER A 31 0.75 -4.42 13.29
N MET A 32 -0.49 -3.88 13.24
CA MET A 32 -0.79 -2.74 12.40
C MET A 32 -0.11 -1.46 12.86
N ALA A 33 -0.08 -1.18 14.17
CA ALA A 33 0.61 -0.02 14.71
C ALA A 33 2.11 -0.07 14.38
N MET A 34 2.74 -1.25 14.47
CA MET A 34 4.14 -1.43 14.11
C MET A 34 4.37 -1.17 12.61
N LEU A 35 3.52 -1.70 11.73
CA LEU A 35 3.61 -1.45 10.29
C LEU A 35 3.44 0.04 9.99
N VAL A 36 2.41 0.68 10.56
CA VAL A 36 2.16 2.11 10.38
C VAL A 36 3.34 2.95 10.86
N LEU A 37 3.96 2.59 11.99
CA LEU A 37 5.14 3.28 12.51
C LEU A 37 6.30 3.20 11.52
N VAL A 38 6.57 2.05 10.93
CA VAL A 38 7.62 1.88 9.90
C VAL A 38 7.32 2.75 8.68
N LEU A 39 6.08 2.72 8.19
CA LEU A 39 5.68 3.55 7.04
C LEU A 39 5.76 5.04 7.35
N MET A 40 5.39 5.45 8.57
CA MET A 40 5.51 6.84 9.03
C MET A 40 6.97 7.31 9.08
N VAL A 41 7.89 6.46 9.54
CA VAL A 41 9.33 6.78 9.52
C VAL A 41 9.82 6.97 8.09
N LEU A 42 9.43 6.11 7.16
CA LEU A 42 9.78 6.26 5.74
C LEU A 42 9.24 7.57 5.15
N GLU A 43 8.02 7.95 5.50
CA GLU A 43 7.41 9.20 5.05
C GLU A 43 8.15 10.42 5.60
N LEU A 44 8.55 10.39 6.88
CA LEU A 44 9.38 11.44 7.49
C LEU A 44 10.76 11.54 6.82
N LEU A 45 11.37 10.40 6.48
CA LEU A 45 12.64 10.36 5.75
C LEU A 45 12.49 10.92 4.34
N TRP A 46 11.39 10.57 3.64
CA TRP A 46 11.06 11.16 2.34
C TRP A 46 10.91 12.68 2.44
N GLY A 47 10.17 13.17 3.44
CA GLY A 47 10.02 14.61 3.67
C GLY A 47 11.37 15.31 3.85
N ARG A 48 12.30 14.69 4.58
CA ARG A 48 13.67 15.21 4.73
C ARG A 48 14.47 15.15 3.43
N ALA A 49 14.42 14.03 2.72
CA ALA A 49 15.10 13.85 1.45
C ALA A 49 14.61 14.87 0.40
N SER A 50 13.31 15.13 0.34
CA SER A 50 12.71 16.11 -0.58
C SER A 50 13.22 17.53 -0.33
N LEU A 51 13.40 17.92 0.94
CA LEU A 51 13.99 19.21 1.31
C LEU A 51 15.46 19.31 0.88
N VAL A 52 16.23 18.23 1.02
CA VAL A 52 17.62 18.19 0.59
C VAL A 52 17.71 18.33 -0.94
N VAL A 53 16.87 17.59 -1.69
CA VAL A 53 16.81 17.71 -3.15
C VAL A 53 16.49 19.16 -3.54
N PHE A 54 15.50 19.77 -2.89
CA PHE A 54 15.15 21.16 -3.15
C PHE A 54 16.31 22.11 -2.86
N ALA A 55 17.00 21.95 -1.72
CA ALA A 55 18.12 22.81 -1.32
C ALA A 55 19.31 22.72 -2.29
N VAL A 56 19.52 21.56 -2.92
CA VAL A 56 20.61 21.38 -3.91
C VAL A 56 20.37 22.19 -5.18
N PHE A 57 19.11 22.29 -5.62
CA PHE A 57 18.76 22.99 -6.86
C PHE A 57 18.39 24.46 -6.66
N PHE A 58 17.93 24.83 -5.48
CA PHE A 58 17.45 26.18 -5.20
C PHE A 58 18.15 26.76 -3.95
N ASN A 59 19.01 27.74 -4.15
CA ASN A 59 19.70 28.47 -3.07
C ASN A 59 18.80 29.45 -2.31
N THR A 60 17.51 29.21 -2.28
CA THR A 60 16.51 30.00 -1.56
C THR A 60 16.17 29.29 -0.28
N GLY A 61 15.93 30.03 0.81
CA GLY A 61 15.59 29.46 2.13
C GLY A 61 14.49 28.38 2.11
N MET A 62 13.91 28.04 3.25
CA MET A 62 12.94 26.96 3.38
C MET A 62 11.79 27.11 2.33
N PRO A 63 11.58 26.11 1.44
CA PRO A 63 10.58 26.23 0.40
C PRO A 63 9.17 26.29 1.00
N SER A 64 8.37 27.25 0.55
CA SER A 64 6.93 27.23 0.78
C SER A 64 6.27 26.15 -0.09
N THR A 65 5.09 25.68 0.30
CA THR A 65 4.31 24.73 -0.50
C THR A 65 4.08 25.25 -1.93
N THR A 66 3.82 26.55 -2.07
CA THR A 66 3.69 27.22 -3.38
C THR A 66 4.99 27.20 -4.17
N GLY A 67 6.13 27.44 -3.52
CA GLY A 67 7.45 27.42 -4.17
C GLY A 67 7.83 26.04 -4.71
N VAL A 68 7.48 24.94 -4.00
CA VAL A 68 7.67 23.57 -4.50
C VAL A 68 6.79 23.31 -5.71
N LEU A 69 5.52 23.70 -5.67
CA LEU A 69 4.61 23.51 -6.81
C LEU A 69 5.07 24.29 -8.04
N GLU A 70 5.46 25.55 -7.88
CA GLU A 70 6.01 26.36 -8.97
C GLU A 70 7.30 25.75 -9.56
N ALA A 71 8.18 25.22 -8.71
CA ALA A 71 9.41 24.57 -9.15
C ALA A 71 9.13 23.30 -9.96
N VAL A 72 8.16 22.47 -9.52
CA VAL A 72 7.78 21.21 -10.18
C VAL A 72 7.12 21.46 -11.53
N PHE A 73 6.25 22.48 -11.63
CA PHE A 73 5.52 22.77 -12.87
C PHE A 73 6.26 23.72 -13.82
N ASN A 74 7.48 24.17 -13.48
CA ASN A 74 8.28 25.00 -14.35
C ASN A 74 9.12 24.14 -15.31
N PRO A 75 8.91 24.23 -16.64
CA PRO A 75 9.65 23.45 -17.64
C PRO A 75 11.17 23.69 -17.63
N GLN A 76 11.62 24.81 -17.06
CA GLN A 76 13.05 25.13 -16.99
C GLN A 76 13.78 24.32 -15.91
N ASN A 77 13.04 23.68 -14.99
CA ASN A 77 13.60 22.93 -13.87
C ASN A 77 13.56 21.40 -14.10
N ILE A 78 13.74 20.97 -15.35
CA ILE A 78 13.62 19.54 -15.70
C ILE A 78 14.60 18.66 -14.93
N GLU A 79 15.82 19.11 -14.68
CA GLU A 79 16.82 18.36 -13.90
C GLU A 79 16.37 18.17 -12.45
N PHE A 80 15.87 19.22 -11.82
CA PHE A 80 15.25 19.13 -10.50
C PHE A 80 14.10 18.12 -10.49
N LEU A 81 13.19 18.22 -11.45
CA LEU A 81 12.03 17.35 -11.56
C LEU A 81 12.47 15.88 -11.70
N MET A 82 13.45 15.58 -12.54
CA MET A 82 13.95 14.22 -12.72
C MET A 82 14.55 13.65 -11.42
N VAL A 83 15.39 14.41 -10.73
CA VAL A 83 16.00 13.98 -9.45
C VAL A 83 14.92 13.82 -8.38
N TYR A 84 13.99 14.77 -8.29
CA TYR A 84 12.90 14.73 -7.32
C TYR A 84 11.99 13.50 -7.52
N LEU A 85 11.63 13.20 -8.78
CA LEU A 85 10.85 12.02 -9.13
C LEU A 85 11.63 10.72 -8.92
N ALA A 86 12.93 10.70 -9.20
CA ALA A 86 13.76 9.52 -8.97
C ALA A 86 13.85 9.18 -7.48
N VAL A 87 14.17 10.18 -6.64
CA VAL A 87 14.24 9.98 -5.17
C VAL A 87 12.87 9.64 -4.62
N GLY A 88 11.81 10.36 -5.02
CA GLY A 88 10.43 10.07 -4.62
C GLY A 88 9.97 8.69 -5.05
N GLY A 89 10.36 8.27 -6.26
CA GLY A 89 10.08 6.94 -6.78
C GLY A 89 10.69 5.82 -5.95
N VAL A 90 11.92 6.02 -5.44
CA VAL A 90 12.56 5.06 -4.52
C VAL A 90 11.76 4.92 -3.23
N PHE A 91 11.38 6.03 -2.60
CA PHE A 91 10.56 5.99 -1.38
C PHE A 91 9.17 5.39 -1.65
N ALA A 92 8.52 5.76 -2.75
CA ALA A 92 7.23 5.19 -3.14
C ALA A 92 7.33 3.67 -3.36
N ALA A 93 8.39 3.19 -4.02
CA ALA A 93 8.63 1.76 -4.21
C ALA A 93 8.87 1.02 -2.90
N LEU A 94 9.58 1.63 -1.94
CA LEU A 94 9.77 1.07 -0.59
C LEU A 94 8.45 0.98 0.16
N VAL A 95 7.68 2.06 0.24
CA VAL A 95 6.37 2.09 0.90
C VAL A 95 5.43 1.06 0.27
N TYR A 96 5.36 1.02 -1.05
CA TYR A 96 4.56 0.04 -1.80
C TYR A 96 5.00 -1.39 -1.49
N GLY A 97 6.30 -1.69 -1.62
CA GLY A 97 6.84 -3.02 -1.38
C GLY A 97 6.61 -3.53 0.04
N LEU A 98 6.68 -2.64 1.03
CA LEU A 98 6.43 -2.99 2.43
C LEU A 98 4.94 -3.18 2.74
N SER A 99 4.03 -2.52 2.04
CA SER A 99 2.62 -2.45 2.42
C SER A 99 1.67 -3.29 1.58
N VAL A 100 1.98 -3.53 0.30
CA VAL A 100 1.03 -4.09 -0.69
C VAL A 100 0.47 -5.46 -0.30
N VAL A 101 1.29 -6.33 0.28
CA VAL A 101 0.87 -7.66 0.76
C VAL A 101 0.71 -7.69 2.28
N SER A 102 1.50 -6.87 3.02
CA SER A 102 1.50 -6.89 4.48
C SER A 102 0.16 -6.52 5.08
N ILE A 103 -0.50 -5.48 4.56
CA ILE A 103 -1.78 -4.99 5.10
C ILE A 103 -2.88 -6.07 5.03
N PRO A 104 -3.16 -6.68 3.86
CA PRO A 104 -4.14 -7.75 3.79
C PRO A 104 -3.71 -9.02 4.54
N MET A 105 -2.42 -9.34 4.57
CA MET A 105 -1.89 -10.54 5.22
C MET A 105 -2.03 -10.47 6.76
N ILE A 106 -1.78 -9.32 7.38
CA ILE A 106 -1.97 -9.14 8.84
C ILE A 106 -3.44 -9.40 9.20
N LEU A 107 -4.38 -8.94 8.37
CA LEU A 107 -5.80 -9.14 8.61
C LEU A 107 -6.23 -10.59 8.38
N ASP A 108 -5.70 -11.25 7.34
CA ASP A 108 -6.14 -12.57 6.90
C ASP A 108 -5.57 -13.71 7.76
N ARG A 109 -4.30 -13.59 8.16
CA ARG A 109 -3.54 -14.68 8.79
C ARG A 109 -3.13 -14.42 10.23
N ASP A 110 -3.58 -13.33 10.84
CA ASP A 110 -3.17 -12.92 12.20
C ASP A 110 -1.64 -12.92 12.39
N THR A 111 -0.92 -12.48 11.33
CA THR A 111 0.53 -12.54 11.25
C THR A 111 1.13 -11.28 11.87
N ASP A 112 2.32 -11.42 12.47
CA ASP A 112 3.09 -10.30 12.96
C ASP A 112 3.58 -9.39 11.81
N ALA A 113 3.79 -8.11 12.10
CA ALA A 113 4.18 -7.09 11.09
C ALA A 113 5.49 -7.45 10.38
N ILE A 114 6.47 -8.04 11.08
CA ILE A 114 7.79 -8.35 10.53
C ILE A 114 7.67 -9.45 9.47
N SER A 115 6.99 -10.55 9.80
CA SER A 115 6.75 -11.66 8.87
C SER A 115 5.94 -11.21 7.65
N ALA A 116 4.92 -10.38 7.87
CA ALA A 116 4.12 -9.81 6.80
C ALA A 116 4.97 -8.95 5.85
N VAL A 117 5.83 -8.08 6.37
CA VAL A 117 6.72 -7.22 5.57
C VAL A 117 7.73 -8.05 4.78
N ILE A 118 8.35 -9.06 5.40
CA ILE A 118 9.29 -9.94 4.70
C ILE A 118 8.61 -10.68 3.56
N THR A 119 7.39 -11.17 3.79
CA THR A 119 6.58 -11.84 2.76
C THR A 119 6.22 -10.88 1.64
N SER A 120 5.79 -9.65 1.97
CA SER A 120 5.48 -8.62 0.98
C SER A 120 6.66 -8.32 0.07
N MET A 121 7.85 -8.09 0.66
CA MET A 121 9.07 -7.85 -0.12
C MET A 121 9.43 -9.07 -0.99
N ARG A 122 9.33 -10.29 -0.45
CA ARG A 122 9.58 -11.51 -1.23
C ARG A 122 8.66 -11.60 -2.45
N VAL A 123 7.37 -11.37 -2.30
CA VAL A 123 6.40 -11.40 -3.41
C VAL A 123 6.75 -10.35 -4.46
N VAL A 124 7.07 -9.12 -4.04
CA VAL A 124 7.45 -8.03 -4.95
C VAL A 124 8.71 -8.40 -5.77
N PHE A 125 9.71 -8.98 -5.13
CA PHE A 125 10.95 -9.38 -5.82
C PHE A 125 10.80 -10.66 -6.65
N SER A 126 9.88 -11.56 -6.30
CA SER A 126 9.63 -12.78 -7.08
C SER A 126 8.89 -12.49 -8.38
N HIS A 127 8.00 -11.49 -8.39
CA HIS A 127 7.17 -11.15 -9.54
C HIS A 127 7.21 -9.66 -9.87
N PRO A 128 8.40 -9.07 -10.15
CA PRO A 128 8.56 -7.63 -10.24
C PRO A 128 7.72 -6.99 -11.35
N GLY A 129 7.56 -7.65 -12.50
CA GLY A 129 6.76 -7.13 -13.60
C GLY A 129 5.27 -7.00 -13.27
N VAL A 130 4.70 -8.02 -12.61
CA VAL A 130 3.29 -8.01 -12.19
C VAL A 130 3.08 -6.96 -11.09
N MET A 131 4.01 -6.89 -10.13
CA MET A 131 3.91 -5.93 -9.03
C MET A 131 4.09 -4.49 -9.48
N LEU A 132 5.00 -4.23 -10.43
CA LEU A 132 5.13 -2.90 -11.05
C LEU A 132 3.88 -2.51 -11.82
N LEU A 133 3.32 -3.42 -12.63
CA LEU A 133 2.07 -3.16 -13.34
C LEU A 133 0.92 -2.85 -12.38
N TRP A 134 0.82 -3.62 -11.29
CA TRP A 134 -0.20 -3.39 -10.26
C TRP A 134 -0.01 -2.04 -9.55
N GLY A 135 1.21 -1.72 -9.14
CA GLY A 135 1.54 -0.43 -8.52
C GLY A 135 1.27 0.77 -9.45
N LEU A 136 1.59 0.63 -10.74
CA LEU A 136 1.30 1.64 -11.74
C LEU A 136 -0.22 1.83 -11.91
N LEU A 137 -0.97 0.73 -12.01
CA LEU A 137 -2.42 0.76 -12.15
C LEU A 137 -3.07 1.45 -10.93
N LEU A 138 -2.64 1.10 -9.71
CA LEU A 138 -3.09 1.75 -8.48
C LEU A 138 -2.80 3.26 -8.52
N SER A 139 -1.59 3.64 -8.89
CA SER A 139 -1.16 5.04 -8.95
C SER A 139 -2.00 5.84 -9.95
N VAL A 140 -2.20 5.31 -11.16
CA VAL A 140 -3.01 5.96 -12.20
C VAL A 140 -4.47 6.12 -11.76
N LEU A 141 -5.06 5.07 -11.17
CA LEU A 141 -6.45 5.12 -10.72
C LEU A 141 -6.64 6.09 -9.55
N VAL A 142 -5.69 6.14 -8.60
CA VAL A 142 -5.74 7.11 -7.50
C VAL A 142 -5.57 8.53 -8.03
N LEU A 143 -4.61 8.79 -8.92
CA LEU A 143 -4.44 10.10 -9.54
C LEU A 143 -5.67 10.54 -10.33
N ALA A 144 -6.29 9.63 -11.08
CA ALA A 144 -7.55 9.90 -11.78
C ALA A 144 -8.71 10.17 -10.80
N ALA A 145 -8.74 9.46 -9.68
CA ALA A 145 -9.76 9.65 -8.64
C ALA A 145 -9.62 10.97 -7.86
N LEU A 146 -8.41 11.52 -7.79
CA LEU A 146 -8.16 12.85 -7.24
C LEU A 146 -8.72 13.97 -8.12
N TRP A 147 -8.95 13.71 -9.39
CA TRP A 147 -9.56 14.63 -10.34
C TRP A 147 -11.05 14.29 -10.56
N PRO A 148 -12.00 15.23 -10.44
CA PRO A 148 -11.92 16.56 -9.85
C PRO A 148 -12.27 16.53 -8.34
N TRP A 149 -11.60 17.35 -7.55
CA TRP A 149 -11.91 17.58 -6.11
C TRP A 149 -11.88 16.31 -5.25
N ALA A 150 -11.12 15.28 -5.63
CA ALA A 150 -11.01 14.01 -4.90
C ALA A 150 -12.34 13.22 -4.77
N LEU A 151 -13.40 13.60 -5.46
CA LEU A 151 -14.71 12.91 -5.41
C LEU A 151 -14.63 11.48 -5.96
N GLY A 152 -13.72 11.23 -6.90
CA GLY A 152 -13.49 9.89 -7.45
C GLY A 152 -13.02 8.87 -6.41
N ILE A 153 -12.40 9.30 -5.31
CA ILE A 153 -11.92 8.40 -4.23
C ILE A 153 -13.09 7.66 -3.58
N ILE A 154 -14.28 8.28 -3.49
CA ILE A 154 -15.48 7.65 -2.89
C ILE A 154 -15.87 6.38 -3.66
N VAL A 155 -15.66 6.37 -4.97
CA VAL A 155 -15.99 5.22 -5.84
C VAL A 155 -14.77 4.31 -6.03
N VAL A 156 -13.62 4.88 -6.36
CA VAL A 156 -12.40 4.14 -6.67
C VAL A 156 -11.80 3.49 -5.42
N GLY A 157 -11.89 4.13 -4.25
CA GLY A 157 -11.37 3.60 -3.01
C GLY A 157 -11.92 2.22 -2.64
N PRO A 158 -13.25 2.02 -2.52
CA PRO A 158 -13.83 0.70 -2.29
C PRO A 158 -13.48 -0.32 -3.37
N TRP A 159 -13.47 0.09 -4.63
CA TRP A 159 -13.11 -0.80 -5.74
C TRP A 159 -11.67 -1.28 -5.67
N LEU A 160 -10.73 -0.36 -5.40
CA LEU A 160 -9.31 -0.69 -5.21
C LEU A 160 -9.08 -1.57 -3.97
N GLY A 161 -9.83 -1.35 -2.90
CA GLY A 161 -9.79 -2.20 -1.71
C GLY A 161 -10.13 -3.66 -2.05
N HIS A 162 -11.24 -3.90 -2.73
CA HIS A 162 -11.61 -5.25 -3.16
C HIS A 162 -10.61 -5.84 -4.16
N ALA A 163 -10.16 -5.07 -5.14
CA ALA A 163 -9.18 -5.53 -6.12
C ALA A 163 -7.83 -5.89 -5.49
N SER A 164 -7.37 -5.10 -4.50
CA SER A 164 -6.13 -5.38 -3.76
C SER A 164 -6.24 -6.65 -2.91
N TRP A 165 -7.40 -6.96 -2.35
CA TRP A 165 -7.66 -8.22 -1.66
C TRP A 165 -7.47 -9.42 -2.60
N HIS A 166 -8.11 -9.40 -3.76
CA HIS A 166 -7.98 -10.49 -4.73
C HIS A 166 -6.56 -10.60 -5.31
N ALA A 167 -5.87 -9.48 -5.51
CA ALA A 167 -4.46 -9.49 -5.92
C ALA A 167 -3.56 -10.15 -4.86
N TYR A 168 -3.79 -9.85 -3.57
CA TYR A 168 -3.11 -10.52 -2.46
C TYR A 168 -3.38 -12.03 -2.47
N ARG A 169 -4.64 -12.44 -2.55
CA ARG A 169 -5.05 -13.86 -2.56
C ARG A 169 -4.41 -14.64 -3.72
N GLY A 170 -4.26 -14.02 -4.88
CA GLY A 170 -3.60 -14.62 -6.03
C GLY A 170 -2.06 -14.61 -5.98
N SER A 171 -1.46 -13.83 -5.07
CA SER A 171 -0.01 -13.65 -4.98
C SER A 171 0.65 -14.52 -3.91
N VAL A 172 -0.11 -14.96 -2.91
CA VAL A 172 0.38 -15.78 -1.79
C VAL A 172 -0.15 -17.19 -1.97
N GLU A 173 0.74 -18.15 -2.26
CA GLU A 173 0.38 -19.56 -2.30
C GLU A 173 -0.14 -20.02 -0.94
N TRP A 174 -1.27 -20.70 -0.95
CA TRP A 174 -1.86 -21.30 0.24
C TRP A 174 -1.17 -22.64 0.47
N GLU A 175 -0.25 -22.70 1.42
CA GLU A 175 0.04 -23.97 2.07
C GLU A 175 -1.18 -24.34 2.91
N GLU A 176 -1.98 -25.29 2.43
CA GLU A 176 -3.00 -25.92 3.25
C GLU A 176 -2.33 -26.44 4.51
N SER A 177 -2.79 -26.03 5.68
CA SER A 177 -2.25 -26.58 6.92
C SER A 177 -2.50 -28.10 6.93
N PRO A 178 -1.57 -28.92 7.43
CA PRO A 178 -1.76 -30.38 7.48
C PRO A 178 -3.07 -30.80 8.17
N GLU A 179 -3.64 -29.97 9.04
CA GLU A 179 -4.93 -30.20 9.71
C GLU A 179 -6.13 -30.02 8.77
N GLU A 180 -6.10 -29.07 7.83
CA GLU A 180 -7.18 -28.89 6.84
C GLU A 180 -7.18 -30.03 5.80
N ALA A 181 -6.03 -30.48 5.38
CA ALA A 181 -5.89 -31.62 4.48
C ALA A 181 -6.48 -32.92 5.09
N VAL A 182 -6.32 -33.13 6.39
CA VAL A 182 -6.85 -34.28 7.12
C VAL A 182 -8.38 -34.23 7.25
N THR A 183 -8.97 -33.06 7.48
CA THR A 183 -10.43 -32.92 7.61
C THR A 183 -11.17 -33.09 6.28
N LEU A 184 -10.60 -32.65 5.17
CA LEU A 184 -11.15 -32.83 3.83
C LEU A 184 -11.01 -34.29 3.34
N GLY A 185 -9.93 -34.98 3.72
CA GLY A 185 -9.71 -36.42 3.40
C GLY A 185 -10.58 -37.38 4.19
N SER A 186 -11.16 -36.97 5.32
CA SER A 186 -12.02 -37.82 6.16
C SER A 186 -13.52 -37.72 5.84
N SER A 187 -13.91 -36.86 4.89
CA SER A 187 -15.31 -36.63 4.50
C SER A 187 -15.74 -37.34 3.19
N ASN A 188 -14.89 -38.21 2.61
CA ASN A 188 -15.21 -39.01 1.42
C ASN A 188 -15.41 -40.49 1.75
#